data_dfe39b89af277508124be6fcc15edec4
#
_entry.id   dfe39b89af277508124be6fcc15edec4
#
_cell.length_a   1.000
_cell.length_b   1.000
_cell.length_c   1.000
_cell.angle_alpha   90.00
_cell.angle_beta   90.00
_cell.angle_gamma   90.00
#
_symmetry.space_group_name_H-M   'P 1'
#
loop_
_entity.id
_entity.type
_entity.pdbx_description
1 polymer ?
#
loop_
_entity_poly.entity_id
_entity_poly.type
_entity_poly.pdbx_seq_one_letter_code
_entity_poly.pdbx_strand_id
1 'polypeptide(L)'
;MTDLGLEAVAREAGLSRATLYRVFPNGRDELLRTALATEVAEFWRNLANAVAEETTLEGRLTRGLIDGVLRTENHALLQRLVHQEAEEFALFLDELEPAVFTLLSAYLADLLDRFSSDLAPGVDHDEASRYLATLILSYLGSPASIDFTDEARVAHLVRTQMLGGIVASVTLPNVMPADTGRDERHASR
;
A
#
# COMPACT_ATOMS: atom_id res chain seq x y z
N MET A 1 25.48 0.74 21.73
CA MET A 1 25.34 1.44 20.45
C MET A 1 26.25 0.74 19.44
N THR A 2 25.70 -0.14 18.62
CA THR A 2 26.46 -0.76 17.54
C THR A 2 26.30 0.18 16.36
N ASP A 3 27.25 1.12 16.26
CA ASP A 3 27.42 1.93 15.06
C ASP A 3 27.42 1.00 13.85
N LEU A 4 26.52 1.20 12.90
CA LEU A 4 26.53 0.55 11.58
C LEU A 4 27.73 1.09 10.78
N GLY A 5 28.90 1.00 11.40
CA GLY A 5 30.17 1.38 10.76
C GLY A 5 30.46 0.45 9.61
N LEU A 6 30.95 1.00 8.51
CA LEU A 6 31.38 0.22 7.33
C LEU A 6 32.32 -0.93 7.70
N GLU A 7 33.06 -0.81 8.79
CA GLU A 7 33.95 -1.86 9.30
C GLU A 7 33.20 -3.08 9.84
N ALA A 8 32.06 -2.84 10.51
CA ALA A 8 31.21 -3.91 10.99
C ALA A 8 30.55 -4.64 9.81
N VAL A 9 30.05 -3.91 8.82
CA VAL A 9 29.49 -4.48 7.60
C VAL A 9 30.52 -5.26 6.80
N ALA A 10 31.74 -4.73 6.61
CA ALA A 10 32.83 -5.41 5.92
C ALA A 10 33.16 -6.74 6.60
N ARG A 11 33.24 -6.75 7.92
CA ARG A 11 33.53 -7.96 8.72
C ARG A 11 32.43 -9.00 8.58
N GLU A 12 31.16 -8.58 8.67
CA GLU A 12 30.01 -9.47 8.55
C GLU A 12 29.89 -10.06 7.13
N ALA A 13 30.18 -9.25 6.10
CA ALA A 13 30.20 -9.69 4.71
C ALA A 13 31.46 -10.48 4.32
N GLY A 14 32.45 -10.65 5.22
CA GLY A 14 33.71 -11.31 4.91
C GLY A 14 34.59 -10.54 3.92
N LEU A 15 34.38 -9.21 3.81
CA LEU A 15 35.08 -8.34 2.88
C LEU A 15 36.18 -7.52 3.58
N SER A 16 37.23 -7.15 2.82
CA SER A 16 38.21 -6.20 3.33
C SER A 16 37.61 -4.78 3.29
N ARG A 17 38.05 -3.92 4.23
CA ARG A 17 37.70 -2.50 4.24
C ARG A 17 37.98 -1.83 2.88
N ALA A 18 39.14 -2.13 2.28
CA ALA A 18 39.51 -1.60 0.98
C ALA A 18 38.53 -2.00 -0.14
N THR A 19 38.03 -3.23 -0.09
CA THR A 19 37.02 -3.71 -1.04
C THR A 19 35.70 -2.96 -0.86
N LEU A 20 35.24 -2.74 0.37
CA LEU A 20 34.03 -2.02 0.67
C LEU A 20 34.08 -0.56 0.19
N TYR A 21 35.17 0.16 0.50
CA TYR A 21 35.37 1.54 0.03
C TYR A 21 35.54 1.67 -1.49
N ARG A 22 35.99 0.60 -2.16
CA ARG A 22 36.01 0.58 -3.64
C ARG A 22 34.61 0.45 -4.23
N VAL A 23 33.71 -0.29 -3.57
CA VAL A 23 32.34 -0.48 -4.01
C VAL A 23 31.45 0.70 -3.62
N PHE A 24 31.68 1.27 -2.44
CA PHE A 24 30.95 2.39 -1.87
C PHE A 24 31.92 3.56 -1.54
N PRO A 25 32.34 4.33 -2.57
CA PRO A 25 33.32 5.41 -2.39
C PRO A 25 32.85 6.50 -1.43
N ASN A 26 31.55 6.80 -1.42
CA ASN A 26 30.93 7.78 -0.51
C ASN A 26 30.61 7.19 0.87
N GLY A 27 31.05 5.97 1.13
CA GLY A 27 31.02 5.38 2.46
C GLY A 27 29.65 4.86 2.89
N ARG A 28 29.32 5.10 4.16
CA ARG A 28 28.12 4.57 4.82
C ARG A 28 26.82 5.01 4.14
N ASP A 29 26.72 6.27 3.74
CA ASP A 29 25.50 6.82 3.14
C ASP A 29 25.17 6.16 1.81
N GLU A 30 26.17 5.93 0.97
CA GLU A 30 26.01 5.23 -0.31
C GLU A 30 25.61 3.76 -0.09
N LEU A 31 26.22 3.10 0.88
CA LEU A 31 25.84 1.73 1.25
C LEU A 31 24.38 1.67 1.70
N LEU A 32 23.97 2.56 2.61
CA LEU A 32 22.59 2.60 3.11
C LEU A 32 21.59 2.90 1.98
N ARG A 33 21.87 3.89 1.14
CA ARG A 33 21.01 4.23 -0.01
C ARG A 33 20.86 3.05 -0.97
N THR A 34 21.96 2.36 -1.26
CA THR A 34 21.94 1.18 -2.14
C THR A 34 21.16 0.02 -1.52
N ALA A 35 21.38 -0.25 -0.23
CA ALA A 35 20.65 -1.29 0.50
C ALA A 35 19.14 -1.00 0.50
N LEU A 36 18.75 0.23 0.87
CA LEU A 36 17.35 0.63 0.91
C LEU A 36 16.69 0.61 -0.48
N ALA A 37 17.39 1.05 -1.53
CA ALA A 37 16.89 0.95 -2.90
C ALA A 37 16.65 -0.51 -3.32
N THR A 38 17.53 -1.42 -2.90
CA THR A 38 17.36 -2.86 -3.16
C THR A 38 16.14 -3.41 -2.44
N GLU A 39 15.98 -3.09 -1.15
CA GLU A 39 14.83 -3.51 -0.34
C GLU A 39 13.50 -2.97 -0.90
N VAL A 40 13.47 -1.71 -1.32
CA VAL A 40 12.30 -1.12 -1.98
C VAL A 40 11.96 -1.86 -3.28
N ALA A 41 12.97 -2.17 -4.12
CA ALA A 41 12.74 -2.92 -5.35
C ALA A 41 12.24 -4.35 -5.09
N GLU A 42 12.72 -5.01 -4.04
CA GLU A 42 12.24 -6.33 -3.61
C GLU A 42 10.83 -6.26 -3.04
N PHE A 43 10.53 -5.25 -2.24
CA PHE A 43 9.19 -5.00 -1.72
C PHE A 43 8.16 -4.91 -2.87
N TRP A 44 8.41 -4.08 -3.87
CA TRP A 44 7.50 -3.91 -5.01
C TRP A 44 7.36 -5.18 -5.85
N ARG A 45 8.45 -5.92 -6.06
CA ARG A 45 8.40 -7.20 -6.79
C ARG A 45 7.54 -8.23 -6.06
N ASN A 46 7.72 -8.34 -4.75
CA ASN A 46 6.96 -9.26 -3.92
C ASN A 46 5.48 -8.88 -3.87
N LEU A 47 5.19 -7.58 -3.75
CA LEU A 47 3.82 -7.06 -3.77
C LEU A 47 3.13 -7.36 -5.10
N ALA A 48 3.80 -7.11 -6.23
CA ALA A 48 3.27 -7.42 -7.56
C ALA A 48 2.94 -8.91 -7.71
N ASN A 49 3.79 -9.80 -7.19
CA ASN A 49 3.53 -11.24 -7.19
C ASN A 49 2.34 -11.60 -6.31
N ALA A 50 2.20 -10.98 -5.13
CA ALA A 50 1.11 -11.28 -4.20
C ALA A 50 -0.27 -10.96 -4.78
N VAL A 51 -0.37 -9.93 -5.64
CA VAL A 51 -1.64 -9.50 -6.25
C VAL A 51 -1.89 -10.09 -7.64
N ALA A 52 -0.93 -10.85 -8.20
CA ALA A 52 -0.98 -11.31 -9.59
C ALA A 52 -2.20 -12.19 -9.90
N GLU A 53 -2.61 -13.03 -8.94
CA GLU A 53 -3.72 -13.98 -9.11
C GLU A 53 -5.11 -13.35 -8.86
N GLU A 54 -5.15 -12.14 -8.30
CA GLU A 54 -6.41 -11.46 -8.02
C GLU A 54 -7.06 -10.97 -9.32
N THR A 55 -8.32 -11.31 -9.51
CA THR A 55 -9.06 -11.05 -10.76
C THR A 55 -9.95 -9.81 -10.72
N THR A 56 -10.13 -9.21 -9.55
CA THR A 56 -10.96 -8.02 -9.35
C THR A 56 -10.12 -6.85 -8.85
N LEU A 57 -10.54 -5.61 -9.12
CA LEU A 57 -9.89 -4.41 -8.61
C LEU A 57 -9.91 -4.39 -7.07
N GLU A 58 -11.06 -4.72 -6.45
CA GLU A 58 -11.18 -4.82 -4.99
C GLU A 58 -10.22 -5.86 -4.42
N GLY A 59 -10.14 -7.05 -5.01
CA GLY A 59 -9.23 -8.11 -4.56
C GLY A 59 -7.77 -7.67 -4.64
N ARG A 60 -7.35 -7.06 -5.75
CA ARG A 60 -5.98 -6.55 -5.93
C ARG A 60 -5.60 -5.50 -4.90
N LEU A 61 -6.48 -4.54 -4.63
CA LEU A 61 -6.23 -3.51 -3.63
C LEU A 61 -6.24 -4.07 -2.22
N THR A 62 -7.18 -4.97 -1.90
CA THR A 62 -7.27 -5.65 -0.60
C THR A 62 -6.00 -6.44 -0.33
N ARG A 63 -5.63 -7.32 -1.25
CA ARG A 63 -4.43 -8.17 -1.11
C ARG A 63 -3.16 -7.34 -1.06
N GLY A 64 -3.06 -6.33 -1.93
CA GLY A 64 -1.92 -5.42 -1.97
C GLY A 64 -1.74 -4.64 -0.68
N LEU A 65 -2.83 -4.14 -0.10
CA LEU A 65 -2.80 -3.39 1.15
C LEU A 65 -2.42 -4.28 2.34
N ILE A 66 -2.99 -5.48 2.45
CA ILE A 66 -2.65 -6.46 3.49
C ILE A 66 -1.15 -6.83 3.39
N ASP A 67 -0.73 -7.30 2.23
CA ASP A 67 0.66 -7.77 2.03
C ASP A 67 1.65 -6.62 2.25
N GLY A 68 1.35 -5.42 1.75
CA GLY A 68 2.17 -4.23 1.92
C GLY A 68 2.36 -3.83 3.38
N VAL A 69 1.27 -3.71 4.15
CA VAL A 69 1.33 -3.35 5.58
C VAL A 69 2.05 -4.42 6.39
N LEU A 70 1.67 -5.69 6.24
CA LEU A 70 2.30 -6.77 7.01
C LEU A 70 3.80 -6.92 6.70
N ARG A 71 4.22 -6.70 5.44
CA ARG A 71 5.65 -6.68 5.09
C ARG A 71 6.36 -5.52 5.74
N THR A 72 5.79 -4.32 5.73
CA THR A 72 6.39 -3.14 6.36
C THR A 72 6.54 -3.34 7.86
N GLU A 73 5.50 -3.84 8.54
CA GLU A 73 5.54 -4.12 9.98
C GLU A 73 6.56 -5.19 10.38
N ASN A 74 6.72 -6.22 9.54
CA ASN A 74 7.63 -7.34 9.82
C ASN A 74 9.04 -7.15 9.25
N HIS A 75 9.33 -6.00 8.59
CA HIS A 75 10.61 -5.76 7.97
C HIS A 75 11.68 -5.37 9.00
N ALA A 76 12.54 -6.31 9.38
CA ALA A 76 13.51 -6.12 10.46
C ALA A 76 14.44 -4.91 10.28
N LEU A 77 14.88 -4.62 9.04
CA LEU A 77 15.73 -3.46 8.74
C LEU A 77 14.97 -2.16 8.95
N LEU A 78 13.74 -2.05 8.40
CA LEU A 78 12.90 -0.85 8.55
C LEU A 78 12.62 -0.57 10.03
N GLN A 79 12.23 -1.60 10.78
CA GLN A 79 11.96 -1.46 12.22
C GLN A 79 13.20 -1.00 13.00
N ARG A 80 14.38 -1.50 12.64
CA ARG A 80 15.63 -1.04 13.27
C ARG A 80 15.95 0.41 12.94
N LEU A 81 15.79 0.83 11.70
CA LEU A 81 16.06 2.20 11.26
C LEU A 81 15.10 3.19 11.94
N VAL A 82 13.81 2.87 11.97
CA VAL A 82 12.80 3.69 12.68
C VAL A 82 13.12 3.84 14.17
N HIS A 83 13.68 2.81 14.83
CA HIS A 83 13.90 2.84 16.28
C HIS A 83 15.29 3.36 16.68
N GLN A 84 16.30 3.23 15.83
CA GLN A 84 17.69 3.52 16.19
C GLN A 84 18.29 4.72 15.46
N GLU A 85 17.80 5.05 14.26
CA GLU A 85 18.33 6.09 13.37
C GLU A 85 17.20 6.93 12.76
N ALA A 86 16.18 7.23 13.57
CA ALA A 86 14.91 7.82 13.12
C ALA A 86 15.07 9.12 12.30
N GLU A 87 15.99 10.01 12.69
CA GLU A 87 16.19 11.29 11.99
C GLU A 87 16.81 11.09 10.59
N GLU A 88 17.87 10.27 10.49
CA GLU A 88 18.53 9.99 9.20
C GLU A 88 17.60 9.19 8.27
N PHE A 89 16.82 8.27 8.86
CA PHE A 89 15.86 7.48 8.11
C PHE A 89 14.68 8.31 7.61
N ALA A 90 14.18 9.27 8.41
CA ALA A 90 13.13 10.18 7.99
C ALA A 90 13.56 11.03 6.78
N LEU A 91 14.78 11.59 6.80
CA LEU A 91 15.34 12.34 5.66
C LEU A 91 15.44 11.48 4.39
N PHE A 92 15.82 10.21 4.55
CA PHE A 92 15.89 9.29 3.43
C PHE A 92 14.49 8.95 2.87
N LEU A 93 13.49 8.75 3.73
CA LEU A 93 12.11 8.53 3.31
C LEU A 93 11.55 9.74 2.57
N ASP A 94 11.83 10.96 3.05
CA ASP A 94 11.41 12.20 2.39
C ASP A 94 12.02 12.33 0.97
N GLU A 95 13.26 11.88 0.77
CA GLU A 95 13.88 11.84 -0.56
C GLU A 95 13.24 10.79 -1.49
N LEU A 96 12.79 9.65 -0.93
CA LEU A 96 12.20 8.55 -1.70
C LEU A 96 10.70 8.74 -1.98
N GLU A 97 9.98 9.42 -1.10
CA GLU A 97 8.53 9.55 -1.17
C GLU A 97 8.01 9.98 -2.55
N PRO A 98 8.57 11.03 -3.22
CA PRO A 98 8.09 11.45 -4.53
C PRO A 98 8.25 10.37 -5.61
N ALA A 99 9.35 9.60 -5.56
CA ALA A 99 9.60 8.54 -6.53
C ALA A 99 8.66 7.35 -6.29
N VAL A 100 8.47 6.95 -5.03
CA VAL A 100 7.54 5.89 -4.63
C VAL A 100 6.11 6.27 -4.97
N PHE A 101 5.69 7.50 -4.68
CA PHE A 101 4.37 8.02 -5.03
C PHE A 101 4.12 7.98 -6.54
N THR A 102 5.10 8.44 -7.33
CA THR A 102 5.01 8.45 -8.80
C THR A 102 4.88 7.03 -9.34
N LEU A 103 5.71 6.10 -8.86
CA LEU A 103 5.68 4.70 -9.29
C LEU A 103 4.35 4.03 -8.94
N LEU A 104 3.88 4.22 -7.71
CA LEU A 104 2.60 3.66 -7.25
C LEU A 104 1.42 4.25 -8.02
N SER A 105 1.40 5.56 -8.23
CA SER A 105 0.34 6.21 -9.01
C SER A 105 0.30 5.70 -10.45
N ALA A 106 1.46 5.53 -11.11
CA ALA A 106 1.52 4.99 -12.45
C ALA A 106 1.03 3.53 -12.52
N TYR A 107 1.41 2.69 -11.54
CA TYR A 107 0.90 1.32 -11.44
C TYR A 107 -0.62 1.29 -11.24
N LEU A 108 -1.16 2.15 -10.38
CA LEU A 108 -2.59 2.23 -10.11
C LEU A 108 -3.38 2.76 -11.31
N ALA A 109 -2.83 3.72 -12.08
CA ALA A 109 -3.45 4.18 -13.32
C ALA A 109 -3.57 3.05 -14.35
N ASP A 110 -2.49 2.29 -14.58
CA ASP A 110 -2.50 1.10 -15.44
C ASP A 110 -3.47 0.02 -14.91
N LEU A 111 -3.60 -0.12 -13.60
CA LEU A 111 -4.57 -1.02 -12.98
C LEU A 111 -6.01 -0.56 -13.25
N LEU A 112 -6.32 0.72 -13.06
CA LEU A 112 -7.64 1.29 -13.34
C LEU A 112 -8.01 1.17 -14.81
N ASP A 113 -7.05 1.36 -15.72
CA ASP A 113 -7.26 1.14 -17.16
C ASP A 113 -7.69 -0.29 -17.48
N ARG A 114 -7.07 -1.28 -16.84
CA ARG A 114 -7.42 -2.71 -17.01
C ARG A 114 -8.83 -3.05 -16.50
N PHE A 115 -9.30 -2.34 -15.50
CA PHE A 115 -10.63 -2.52 -14.89
C PHE A 115 -11.60 -1.39 -15.28
N SER A 116 -11.36 -0.72 -16.39
CA SER A 116 -12.16 0.45 -16.83
C SER A 116 -13.64 0.16 -16.97
N SER A 117 -14.03 -1.09 -17.29
CA SER A 117 -15.44 -1.51 -17.35
C SER A 117 -16.16 -1.49 -16.00
N ASP A 118 -15.43 -1.56 -14.91
CA ASP A 118 -15.96 -1.63 -13.53
C ASP A 118 -16.06 -0.24 -12.89
N LEU A 119 -15.45 0.78 -13.54
CA LEU A 119 -15.39 2.13 -13.01
C LEU A 119 -16.70 2.90 -13.21
N ALA A 120 -16.96 3.83 -12.33
CA ALA A 120 -18.08 4.74 -12.46
C ALA A 120 -17.89 5.69 -13.67
N PRO A 121 -18.97 6.08 -14.37
CA PRO A 121 -18.86 7.00 -15.48
C PRO A 121 -18.21 8.33 -15.07
N GLY A 122 -17.23 8.78 -15.85
CA GLY A 122 -16.56 10.07 -15.64
C GLY A 122 -15.45 10.06 -14.59
N VAL A 123 -15.02 8.90 -14.10
CA VAL A 123 -13.82 8.77 -13.25
C VAL A 123 -12.59 9.14 -14.05
N ASP A 124 -11.84 10.12 -13.55
CA ASP A 124 -10.50 10.44 -14.06
C ASP A 124 -9.49 9.45 -13.46
N HIS A 125 -8.85 8.65 -14.31
CA HIS A 125 -7.93 7.58 -13.86
C HIS A 125 -6.67 8.14 -13.21
N ASP A 126 -6.18 9.30 -13.66
CA ASP A 126 -5.00 9.94 -13.07
C ASP A 126 -5.33 10.50 -11.68
N GLU A 127 -6.50 11.13 -11.51
CA GLU A 127 -6.93 11.63 -10.21
C GLU A 127 -7.20 10.47 -9.24
N ALA A 128 -7.93 9.45 -9.67
CA ALA A 128 -8.25 8.28 -8.88
C ALA A 128 -6.98 7.51 -8.46
N SER A 129 -6.00 7.36 -9.36
CA SER A 129 -4.73 6.68 -9.06
C SER A 129 -3.92 7.41 -7.99
N ARG A 130 -3.85 8.76 -8.05
CA ARG A 130 -3.17 9.58 -7.04
C ARG A 130 -3.88 9.52 -5.68
N TYR A 131 -5.19 9.56 -5.69
CA TYR A 131 -6.00 9.40 -4.48
C TYR A 131 -5.72 8.03 -3.81
N LEU A 132 -5.80 6.94 -4.57
CA LEU A 132 -5.51 5.61 -4.08
C LEU A 132 -4.07 5.48 -3.58
N ALA A 133 -3.09 6.04 -4.30
CA ALA A 133 -1.69 6.06 -3.88
C ALA A 133 -1.51 6.77 -2.53
N THR A 134 -2.15 7.93 -2.35
CA THR A 134 -2.12 8.67 -1.08
C THR A 134 -2.64 7.82 0.08
N LEU A 135 -3.79 7.15 -0.10
CA LEU A 135 -4.37 6.30 0.95
C LEU A 135 -3.48 5.10 1.25
N ILE A 136 -2.99 4.40 0.22
CA ILE A 136 -2.12 3.24 0.40
C ILE A 136 -0.84 3.63 1.16
N LEU A 137 -0.16 4.70 0.76
CA LEU A 137 1.05 5.15 1.43
C LEU A 137 0.77 5.61 2.87
N SER A 138 -0.38 6.23 3.13
CA SER A 138 -0.80 6.57 4.48
C SER A 138 -0.96 5.33 5.38
N TYR A 139 -1.56 4.25 4.87
CA TYR A 139 -1.68 3.00 5.63
C TYR A 139 -0.34 2.28 5.80
N LEU A 140 0.54 2.32 4.81
CA LEU A 140 1.89 1.75 4.91
C LEU A 140 2.75 2.48 5.95
N GLY A 141 2.63 3.82 6.02
CA GLY A 141 3.38 4.66 6.96
C GLY A 141 2.81 4.68 8.37
N SER A 142 1.49 4.47 8.50
CA SER A 142 0.79 4.47 9.79
C SER A 142 -0.44 3.58 9.71
N PRO A 143 -0.32 2.27 9.95
CA PRO A 143 -1.44 1.32 9.84
C PRO A 143 -2.58 1.60 10.82
N ALA A 144 -2.39 2.54 11.74
CA ALA A 144 -3.38 2.98 12.71
C ALA A 144 -3.95 1.82 13.56
N SER A 145 -5.26 1.87 13.83
CA SER A 145 -5.95 0.87 14.65
C SER A 145 -6.66 -0.21 13.81
N ILE A 146 -6.23 -0.42 12.57
CA ILE A 146 -6.83 -1.42 11.67
C ILE A 146 -6.07 -2.72 11.81
N ASP A 147 -6.81 -3.80 12.02
CA ASP A 147 -6.25 -5.15 11.98
C ASP A 147 -6.16 -5.62 10.54
N PHE A 148 -4.95 -5.57 9.97
CA PHE A 148 -4.68 -6.02 8.60
C PHE A 148 -4.56 -7.54 8.47
N THR A 149 -4.71 -8.31 9.55
CA THR A 149 -4.84 -9.77 9.49
C THR A 149 -6.29 -10.21 9.24
N ASP A 150 -7.27 -9.33 9.46
CA ASP A 150 -8.68 -9.54 9.15
C ASP A 150 -8.98 -9.11 7.70
N GLU A 151 -8.87 -10.05 6.76
CA GLU A 151 -9.09 -9.81 5.34
C GLU A 151 -10.49 -9.24 5.04
N ALA A 152 -11.53 -9.73 5.73
CA ALA A 152 -12.90 -9.25 5.51
C ALA A 152 -13.05 -7.77 5.90
N ARG A 153 -12.39 -7.36 6.97
CA ARG A 153 -12.35 -5.97 7.42
C ARG A 153 -11.60 -5.08 6.45
N VAL A 154 -10.46 -5.53 5.94
CA VAL A 154 -9.68 -4.79 4.94
C VAL A 154 -10.44 -4.69 3.62
N ALA A 155 -11.09 -5.76 3.15
CA ALA A 155 -11.93 -5.73 1.97
C ALA A 155 -13.10 -4.74 2.11
N HIS A 156 -13.73 -4.70 3.29
CA HIS A 156 -14.77 -3.71 3.58
C HIS A 156 -14.24 -2.26 3.51
N LEU A 157 -13.07 -2.01 4.09
CA LEU A 157 -12.40 -0.69 4.02
C LEU A 157 -12.09 -0.30 2.57
N VAL A 158 -11.50 -1.21 1.80
CA VAL A 158 -11.19 -0.97 0.38
C VAL A 158 -12.46 -0.62 -0.40
N ARG A 159 -13.51 -1.42 -0.25
CA ARG A 159 -14.77 -1.22 -0.96
C ARG A 159 -15.43 0.11 -0.60
N THR A 160 -15.49 0.47 0.68
CA THR A 160 -16.29 1.59 1.15
C THR A 160 -15.54 2.91 1.20
N GLN A 161 -14.23 2.89 1.48
CA GLN A 161 -13.44 4.10 1.69
C GLN A 161 -12.45 4.39 0.57
N MET A 162 -11.91 3.36 -0.10
CA MET A 162 -10.96 3.57 -1.19
C MET A 162 -11.64 3.58 -2.55
N LEU A 163 -12.56 2.64 -2.80
CA LEU A 163 -13.27 2.50 -4.07
C LEU A 163 -14.62 3.23 -4.12
N GLY A 164 -15.06 3.82 -3.01
CA GLY A 164 -16.29 4.61 -2.96
C GLY A 164 -16.24 5.78 -3.95
N GLY A 165 -17.14 5.76 -4.95
CA GLY A 165 -17.16 6.75 -6.04
C GLY A 165 -16.22 6.47 -7.22
N ILE A 166 -15.29 5.51 -7.10
CA ILE A 166 -14.41 5.08 -8.20
C ILE A 166 -15.06 3.92 -8.97
N VAL A 167 -15.60 2.93 -8.27
CA VAL A 167 -16.30 1.79 -8.89
C VAL A 167 -17.78 2.10 -9.02
N ALA A 168 -18.36 1.70 -10.16
CA ALA A 168 -19.79 1.84 -10.37
C ALA A 168 -20.54 1.07 -9.28
N SER A 169 -21.40 1.79 -8.52
CA SER A 169 -22.27 1.15 -7.55
C SER A 169 -23.19 0.17 -8.27
N VAL A 170 -23.14 -1.10 -7.90
CA VAL A 170 -24.17 -2.05 -8.31
C VAL A 170 -25.48 -1.55 -7.69
N THR A 171 -26.30 -0.91 -8.49
CA THR A 171 -27.65 -0.51 -8.07
C THR A 171 -28.41 -1.80 -7.79
N LEU A 172 -28.52 -2.17 -6.51
CA LEU A 172 -29.45 -3.22 -6.13
C LEU A 172 -30.83 -2.80 -6.63
N PRO A 173 -31.56 -3.68 -7.32
CA PRO A 173 -32.91 -3.35 -7.75
C PRO A 173 -33.68 -2.91 -6.50
N ASN A 174 -34.27 -1.71 -6.59
CA ASN A 174 -35.07 -1.10 -5.54
C ASN A 174 -36.15 -2.11 -5.13
N VAL A 175 -35.98 -2.80 -4.02
CA VAL A 175 -37.02 -3.61 -3.42
C VAL A 175 -38.05 -2.61 -2.93
N MET A 176 -39.08 -2.38 -3.74
CA MET A 176 -40.26 -1.62 -3.33
C MET A 176 -40.73 -2.18 -1.98
N PRO A 177 -40.91 -1.34 -0.97
CA PRO A 177 -41.56 -1.81 0.24
C PRO A 177 -42.90 -2.40 -0.14
N ALA A 178 -43.16 -3.65 0.27
CA ALA A 178 -44.44 -4.28 0.09
C ALA A 178 -45.54 -3.34 0.60
N ASP A 179 -46.42 -2.99 -0.30
CA ASP A 179 -47.66 -2.25 0.00
C ASP A 179 -48.41 -3.01 1.10
N THR A 180 -48.25 -2.58 2.35
CA THR A 180 -49.11 -3.03 3.44
C THR A 180 -50.46 -2.41 3.23
N GLY A 181 -51.23 -3.04 2.36
CA GLY A 181 -52.67 -2.77 2.17
C GLY A 181 -53.37 -2.65 3.53
N ARG A 182 -53.65 -1.43 3.91
CA ARG A 182 -54.49 -1.07 5.03
C ARG A 182 -55.94 -1.55 4.70
N ASP A 183 -56.27 -2.69 5.23
CA ASP A 183 -57.67 -3.18 5.19
C ASP A 183 -58.53 -2.34 6.13
N GLU A 184 -59.09 -1.26 5.59
CA GLU A 184 -60.16 -0.53 6.24
C GLU A 184 -61.46 -1.31 5.97
N ARG A 185 -61.79 -2.19 6.86
CA ARG A 185 -63.18 -2.71 6.95
C ARG A 185 -63.79 -2.30 8.26
N HIS A 186 -64.61 -1.31 8.16
CA HIS A 186 -65.98 -1.21 8.63
C HIS A 186 -66.32 -1.97 9.91
N ALA A 187 -66.69 -1.21 10.91
CA ALA A 187 -67.74 -1.62 11.80
C ALA A 187 -68.71 -0.44 11.99
N SER A 188 -69.74 -0.44 11.17
CA SER A 188 -71.01 0.23 11.52
C SER A 188 -71.77 -0.75 12.44
N ARG A 189 -72.11 -0.32 13.60
CA ARG A 189 -73.41 -0.32 14.30
C ARG A 189 -73.22 0.01 15.75
#